data_02784775a3d9b9247f341e879ac23aac
#
_entry.id   02784775a3d9b9247f341e879ac23aac
#
_cell.length_a   1.000
_cell.length_b   1.000
_cell.length_c   1.000
_cell.angle_alpha   90.00
_cell.angle_beta   90.00
_cell.angle_gamma   90.00
#
_symmetry.space_group_name_H-M   'P 1'
#
loop_
_entity.id
_entity.type
_entity.pdbx_description
1 polymer ?
#
loop_
_entity_poly.entity_id
_entity_poly.type
_entity_poly.pdbx_seq_one_letter_code
_entity_poly.pdbx_strand_id
1 'polypeptide(L)'
;MKLKSRLLLSGLLLAVLPFAANADMPGKHPAYLHALSDLRAARWMLSHRPGDPAVSAQEDVAITEIDKAIGEIKKASIDDGKDIHDHPSVQEINDRPGRLHKAVELLRKVHGDVAREEDDPFTKGLRDRAIMHIDEATHAAEHAIGDVKNGR
;
A
#
# COMPACT_ATOMS: atom_id res chain seq x y z
N MET A 1 -55.66 -45.57 27.41
CA MET A 1 -54.62 -44.59 27.74
C MET A 1 -53.60 -44.56 26.59
N LYS A 2 -53.60 -43.48 25.81
CA LYS A 2 -52.68 -43.30 24.67
C LYS A 2 -51.73 -42.16 24.97
N LEU A 3 -50.45 -42.48 25.20
CA LEU A 3 -49.38 -41.56 25.44
C LEU A 3 -48.94 -40.97 24.08
N LYS A 4 -49.09 -39.67 23.89
CA LYS A 4 -48.58 -38.95 22.71
C LYS A 4 -47.19 -38.40 23.01
N SER A 5 -46.14 -39.07 22.50
CA SER A 5 -44.77 -38.54 22.49
C SER A 5 -44.66 -37.37 21.51
N ARG A 6 -44.33 -36.19 22.02
CA ARG A 6 -43.95 -35.01 21.23
C ARG A 6 -42.42 -35.01 21.07
N LEU A 7 -41.95 -35.32 19.88
CA LEU A 7 -40.57 -35.11 19.50
C LEU A 7 -40.34 -33.61 19.25
N LEU A 8 -39.52 -32.99 20.11
CA LEU A 8 -39.00 -31.65 19.91
C LEU A 8 -37.76 -31.78 19.02
N LEU A 9 -37.87 -31.36 17.78
CA LEU A 9 -36.77 -31.27 16.83
C LEU A 9 -36.05 -29.95 17.10
N SER A 10 -34.95 -29.98 17.87
CA SER A 10 -34.07 -28.83 18.08
C SER A 10 -33.19 -28.66 16.83
N GLY A 11 -33.55 -27.71 16.01
CA GLY A 11 -32.73 -27.27 14.88
C GLY A 11 -31.49 -26.55 15.37
N LEU A 12 -30.32 -27.16 15.24
CA LEU A 12 -29.01 -26.55 15.47
C LEU A 12 -28.67 -25.69 14.25
N LEU A 13 -28.85 -24.37 14.35
CA LEU A 13 -28.48 -23.40 13.35
C LEU A 13 -26.97 -23.22 13.43
N LEU A 14 -26.22 -23.90 12.55
CA LEU A 14 -24.77 -23.64 12.36
C LEU A 14 -24.62 -22.29 11.67
N ALA A 15 -24.24 -21.27 12.44
CA ALA A 15 -23.80 -19.99 11.91
C ALA A 15 -22.43 -20.19 11.24
N VAL A 16 -22.41 -20.28 9.91
CA VAL A 16 -21.19 -20.22 9.11
C VAL A 16 -20.72 -18.77 9.11
N LEU A 17 -19.78 -18.45 10.00
CA LEU A 17 -19.06 -17.18 9.93
C LEU A 17 -18.19 -17.21 8.68
N PRO A 18 -18.29 -16.24 7.77
CA PRO A 18 -17.30 -16.10 6.71
C PRO A 18 -15.97 -15.72 7.39
N PHE A 19 -15.05 -16.68 7.50
CA PHE A 19 -13.65 -16.35 7.68
C PHE A 19 -13.24 -15.57 6.43
N ALA A 20 -13.10 -14.25 6.55
CA ALA A 20 -12.30 -13.50 5.61
C ALA A 20 -10.90 -14.10 5.69
N ALA A 21 -10.60 -15.02 4.79
CA ALA A 21 -9.26 -15.48 4.57
C ALA A 21 -8.47 -14.27 4.06
N ASN A 22 -7.79 -13.58 4.97
CA ASN A 22 -6.61 -12.85 4.58
C ASN A 22 -5.69 -13.93 4.03
N ALA A 23 -5.61 -14.01 2.70
CA ALA A 23 -4.64 -14.86 2.05
C ALA A 23 -3.28 -14.31 2.48
N ASP A 24 -2.66 -14.96 3.46
CA ASP A 24 -1.28 -14.70 3.84
C ASP A 24 -0.45 -14.84 2.58
N MET A 25 0.13 -13.73 2.14
CA MET A 25 1.04 -13.75 1.00
C MET A 25 2.22 -14.65 1.36
N PRO A 26 2.52 -15.67 0.53
CA PRO A 26 3.61 -16.59 0.85
C PRO A 26 4.95 -15.87 0.90
N GLY A 27 5.74 -16.14 1.92
CA GLY A 27 7.09 -15.59 2.11
C GLY A 27 7.33 -15.05 3.52
N LYS A 28 8.59 -14.74 3.86
CA LYS A 28 8.99 -14.25 5.18
C LYS A 28 8.43 -12.84 5.48
N HIS A 29 8.34 -11.98 4.46
CA HIS A 29 8.00 -10.56 4.60
C HIS A 29 6.87 -10.18 3.62
N PRO A 30 5.61 -10.59 3.88
CA PRO A 30 4.47 -10.35 2.97
C PRO A 30 4.19 -8.86 2.74
N ALA A 31 4.48 -7.99 3.70
CA ALA A 31 4.21 -6.57 3.56
C ALA A 31 5.08 -5.87 2.50
N TYR A 32 6.22 -6.45 2.10
CA TYR A 32 6.99 -5.88 0.98
C TYR A 32 6.25 -5.91 -0.36
N LEU A 33 5.44 -6.93 -0.63
CA LEU A 33 4.63 -6.95 -1.85
C LEU A 33 3.48 -5.93 -1.79
N HIS A 34 2.84 -5.78 -0.63
CA HIS A 34 1.85 -4.72 -0.43
C HIS A 34 2.47 -3.34 -0.59
N ALA A 35 3.66 -3.13 -0.01
CA ALA A 35 4.41 -1.89 -0.14
C ALA A 35 4.76 -1.58 -1.60
N LEU A 36 5.21 -2.56 -2.39
CA LEU A 36 5.47 -2.38 -3.82
C LEU A 36 4.23 -1.96 -4.60
N SER A 37 3.09 -2.60 -4.32
CA SER A 37 1.81 -2.27 -4.92
C SER A 37 1.39 -0.84 -4.61
N ASP A 38 1.43 -0.45 -3.34
CA ASP A 38 1.03 0.87 -2.88
C ASP A 38 1.99 1.97 -3.35
N LEU A 39 3.31 1.71 -3.42
CA LEU A 39 4.29 2.63 -4.01
C LEU A 39 4.03 2.87 -5.50
N ARG A 40 3.71 1.83 -6.25
CA ARG A 40 3.35 1.96 -7.67
C ARG A 40 2.07 2.77 -7.85
N ALA A 41 1.07 2.55 -7.00
CA ALA A 41 -0.16 3.32 -6.99
C ALA A 41 0.09 4.79 -6.64
N ALA A 42 0.90 5.08 -5.61
CA ALA A 42 1.29 6.45 -5.25
C ALA A 42 2.05 7.14 -6.39
N ARG A 43 3.01 6.45 -7.00
CA ARG A 43 3.73 6.93 -8.18
C ARG A 43 2.80 7.28 -9.34
N TRP A 44 1.84 6.40 -9.62
CA TRP A 44 0.86 6.63 -10.66
C TRP A 44 0.03 7.87 -10.38
N MET A 45 -0.44 8.07 -9.14
CA MET A 45 -1.20 9.26 -8.73
C MET A 45 -0.44 10.56 -8.99
N LEU A 46 0.87 10.57 -8.76
CA LEU A 46 1.72 11.74 -8.98
C LEU A 46 2.07 11.96 -10.45
N SER A 47 2.26 10.89 -11.22
CA SER A 47 2.68 10.96 -12.63
C SER A 47 1.51 11.08 -13.60
N HIS A 48 0.30 10.62 -13.23
CA HIS A 48 -0.88 10.69 -14.09
C HIS A 48 -1.57 12.03 -13.93
N ARG A 49 -1.47 12.87 -14.97
CA ARG A 49 -1.87 14.30 -14.95
C ARG A 49 -2.84 14.60 -16.08
N PRO A 50 -4.08 14.07 -16.03
CA PRO A 50 -5.05 14.29 -17.12
C PRO A 50 -5.41 15.78 -17.21
N GLY A 51 -4.99 16.43 -18.31
CA GLY A 51 -5.39 17.79 -18.64
C GLY A 51 -4.80 18.91 -17.77
N ASP A 52 -3.91 18.60 -16.82
CA ASP A 52 -3.26 19.61 -15.99
C ASP A 52 -1.74 19.64 -16.24
N PRO A 53 -1.23 20.69 -16.95
CA PRO A 53 0.20 20.85 -17.17
C PRO A 53 0.93 21.43 -15.95
N ALA A 54 0.19 21.95 -14.96
CA ALA A 54 0.79 22.54 -13.76
C ALA A 54 1.32 21.42 -12.84
N VAL A 55 2.60 21.33 -12.75
CA VAL A 55 3.32 20.38 -11.92
C VAL A 55 4.24 21.14 -11.00
N SER A 56 4.19 20.86 -9.71
CA SER A 56 5.23 21.38 -8.83
C SER A 56 6.48 20.50 -8.95
N ALA A 57 7.66 21.11 -8.83
CA ALA A 57 8.91 20.38 -8.74
C ALA A 57 8.91 19.35 -7.59
N GLN A 58 8.08 19.54 -6.60
CA GLN A 58 7.91 18.63 -5.46
C GLN A 58 7.26 17.30 -5.85
N GLU A 59 6.35 17.30 -6.83
CA GLU A 59 5.80 16.05 -7.38
C GLU A 59 6.88 15.21 -8.06
N ASP A 60 7.80 15.84 -8.79
CA ASP A 60 8.93 15.14 -9.46
C ASP A 60 9.93 14.60 -8.43
N VAL A 61 10.19 15.35 -7.35
CA VAL A 61 11.00 14.87 -6.23
C VAL A 61 10.34 13.64 -5.59
N ALA A 62 9.04 13.70 -5.29
CA ALA A 62 8.30 12.59 -4.70
C ALA A 62 8.35 11.33 -5.60
N ILE A 63 8.17 11.47 -6.92
CA ILE A 63 8.28 10.36 -7.88
C ILE A 63 9.68 9.74 -7.84
N THR A 64 10.72 10.59 -7.81
CA THR A 64 12.11 10.13 -7.76
C THR A 64 12.39 9.31 -6.51
N GLU A 65 11.92 9.77 -5.35
CA GLU A 65 12.12 9.07 -4.10
C GLU A 65 11.29 7.77 -4.03
N ILE A 66 10.07 7.75 -4.58
CA ILE A 66 9.29 6.51 -4.72
C ILE A 66 10.04 5.49 -5.58
N ASP A 67 10.63 5.89 -6.69
CA ASP A 67 11.39 4.99 -7.56
C ASP A 67 12.60 4.37 -6.84
N LYS A 68 13.29 5.15 -5.98
CA LYS A 68 14.36 4.64 -5.12
C LYS A 68 13.84 3.65 -4.09
N ALA A 69 12.74 3.97 -3.39
CA ALA A 69 12.10 3.07 -2.43
C ALA A 69 11.70 1.75 -3.08
N ILE A 70 11.09 1.79 -4.27
CA ILE A 70 10.75 0.60 -5.06
C ILE A 70 12.01 -0.23 -5.35
N GLY A 71 13.12 0.41 -5.68
CA GLY A 71 14.39 -0.26 -5.93
C GLY A 71 14.92 -1.01 -4.72
N GLU A 72 14.85 -0.42 -3.52
CA GLU A 72 15.30 -1.06 -2.28
C GLU A 72 14.38 -2.22 -1.88
N ILE A 73 13.04 -2.02 -1.93
CA ILE A 73 12.07 -3.06 -1.58
C ILE A 73 12.12 -4.23 -2.57
N LYS A 74 12.33 -3.97 -3.86
CA LYS A 74 12.53 -5.04 -4.85
C LYS A 74 13.71 -5.94 -4.51
N LYS A 75 14.83 -5.37 -4.09
CA LYS A 75 16.01 -6.15 -3.67
C LYS A 75 15.65 -7.06 -2.48
N ALA A 76 15.02 -6.50 -1.44
CA ALA A 76 14.58 -7.27 -0.29
C ALA A 76 13.56 -8.37 -0.67
N SER A 77 12.61 -8.07 -1.56
CA SER A 77 11.59 -9.03 -2.01
C SER A 77 12.17 -10.16 -2.87
N ILE A 78 13.19 -9.89 -3.69
CA ILE A 78 13.89 -10.90 -4.49
C ILE A 78 14.65 -11.86 -3.56
N ASP A 79 15.31 -11.36 -2.54
CA ASP A 79 16.00 -12.19 -1.55
C ASP A 79 15.01 -13.11 -0.81
N ASP A 80 13.75 -12.69 -0.67
CA ASP A 80 12.66 -13.52 -0.13
C ASP A 80 12.00 -14.44 -1.16
N GLY A 81 12.42 -14.44 -2.43
CA GLY A 81 11.87 -15.28 -3.50
C GLY A 81 10.47 -14.90 -3.96
N LYS A 82 10.05 -13.62 -3.81
CA LYS A 82 8.71 -13.15 -4.14
C LYS A 82 8.56 -12.68 -5.59
N ASP A 83 7.35 -12.81 -6.13
CA ASP A 83 7.00 -12.19 -7.41
C ASP A 83 6.84 -10.68 -7.25
N ILE A 84 7.72 -9.95 -7.90
CA ILE A 84 7.79 -8.48 -7.85
C ILE A 84 7.02 -7.79 -8.99
N HIS A 85 6.30 -8.54 -9.83
CA HIS A 85 5.65 -8.02 -11.03
C HIS A 85 4.16 -7.74 -10.85
N ASP A 86 3.61 -7.99 -9.65
CA ASP A 86 2.21 -7.68 -9.37
C ASP A 86 1.93 -6.18 -9.47
N HIS A 87 0.88 -5.83 -10.21
CA HIS A 87 0.45 -4.46 -10.44
C HIS A 87 -1.03 -4.32 -10.04
N PRO A 88 -1.31 -3.61 -8.94
CA PRO A 88 -2.69 -3.38 -8.55
C PRO A 88 -3.41 -2.48 -9.55
N SER A 89 -4.72 -2.66 -9.66
CA SER A 89 -5.57 -1.68 -10.31
C SER A 89 -5.63 -0.41 -9.47
N VAL A 90 -5.35 0.74 -10.07
CA VAL A 90 -5.38 2.03 -9.39
C VAL A 90 -6.73 2.71 -9.67
N GLN A 91 -7.41 3.17 -8.62
CA GLN A 91 -8.61 3.97 -8.78
C GLN A 91 -8.27 5.31 -9.43
N GLU A 92 -8.96 5.65 -10.51
CA GLU A 92 -8.74 6.91 -11.21
C GLU A 92 -9.28 8.08 -10.38
N ILE A 93 -8.42 9.07 -10.08
CA ILE A 93 -8.76 10.33 -9.42
C ILE A 93 -8.34 11.46 -10.36
N ASN A 94 -9.31 12.25 -10.86
CA ASN A 94 -9.06 13.21 -11.92
C ASN A 94 -8.53 14.57 -11.41
N ASP A 95 -8.89 14.98 -10.20
CA ASP A 95 -8.43 16.24 -9.64
C ASP A 95 -7.04 16.13 -8.99
N ARG A 96 -6.21 17.16 -9.21
CA ARG A 96 -4.83 17.20 -8.67
C ARG A 96 -4.78 17.11 -7.16
N PRO A 97 -5.57 17.88 -6.38
CA PRO A 97 -5.57 17.76 -4.92
C PRO A 97 -5.90 16.37 -4.42
N GLY A 98 -6.91 15.71 -5.00
CA GLY A 98 -7.32 14.35 -4.64
C GLY A 98 -6.20 13.33 -4.90
N ARG A 99 -5.52 13.43 -6.06
CA ARG A 99 -4.37 12.55 -6.38
C ARG A 99 -3.22 12.74 -5.39
N LEU A 100 -2.87 13.97 -5.05
CA LEU A 100 -1.81 14.26 -4.09
C LEU A 100 -2.13 13.72 -2.69
N HIS A 101 -3.37 13.94 -2.21
CA HIS A 101 -3.80 13.39 -0.93
C HIS A 101 -3.78 11.85 -0.92
N LYS A 102 -4.22 11.22 -2.02
CA LYS A 102 -4.17 9.76 -2.13
C LYS A 102 -2.75 9.22 -2.18
N ALA A 103 -1.85 9.89 -2.86
CA ALA A 103 -0.43 9.53 -2.85
C ALA A 103 0.16 9.57 -1.43
N VAL A 104 -0.10 10.63 -0.67
CA VAL A 104 0.35 10.75 0.73
C VAL A 104 -0.25 9.66 1.62
N GLU A 105 -1.54 9.35 1.45
CA GLU A 105 -2.20 8.25 2.19
C GLU A 105 -1.49 6.90 1.94
N LEU A 106 -1.23 6.59 0.66
CA LEU A 106 -0.54 5.36 0.26
C LEU A 106 0.90 5.31 0.81
N LEU A 107 1.65 6.40 0.72
CA LEU A 107 3.02 6.48 1.24
C LEU A 107 3.08 6.26 2.75
N ARG A 108 2.15 6.85 3.51
CA ARG A 108 2.07 6.62 4.97
C ARG A 108 1.74 5.18 5.31
N LYS A 109 0.86 4.54 4.53
CA LYS A 109 0.55 3.12 4.68
C LYS A 109 1.79 2.27 4.41
N VAL A 110 2.49 2.54 3.30
CA VAL A 110 3.74 1.86 2.93
C VAL A 110 4.78 1.97 4.03
N HIS A 111 4.98 3.17 4.60
CA HIS A 111 5.88 3.36 5.72
C HIS A 111 5.54 2.40 6.87
N GLY A 112 4.27 2.33 7.28
CA GLY A 112 3.81 1.45 8.34
C GLY A 112 4.02 -0.03 8.01
N ASP A 113 3.81 -0.44 6.76
CA ASP A 113 3.98 -1.81 6.31
C ASP A 113 5.45 -2.21 6.31
N VAL A 114 6.33 -1.40 5.74
CA VAL A 114 7.77 -1.65 5.67
C VAL A 114 8.42 -1.61 7.06
N ALA A 115 8.01 -0.67 7.92
CA ALA A 115 8.57 -0.53 9.27
C ALA A 115 8.33 -1.76 10.16
N ARG A 116 7.27 -2.53 9.89
CA ARG A 116 6.94 -3.75 10.67
C ARG A 116 7.67 -5.00 10.22
N GLU A 117 8.29 -4.96 9.03
CA GLU A 117 8.74 -6.16 8.31
C GLU A 117 10.17 -6.51 8.63
N GLU A 118 10.86 -6.30 9.59
CA GLU A 118 12.27 -6.67 9.54
C GLU A 118 12.88 -7.23 10.80
N ASP A 119 13.35 -8.45 10.70
CA ASP A 119 14.21 -9.14 11.64
C ASP A 119 15.49 -9.75 10.99
N ASP A 120 15.61 -9.73 9.66
CA ASP A 120 16.77 -10.26 8.95
C ASP A 120 17.89 -9.20 8.83
N PRO A 121 19.09 -9.46 9.38
CA PRO A 121 20.22 -8.53 9.30
C PRO A 121 20.65 -8.17 7.88
N PHE A 122 20.46 -9.05 6.90
CA PHE A 122 20.84 -8.80 5.50
C PHE A 122 19.93 -7.80 4.81
N THR A 123 18.64 -7.83 5.10
CA THR A 123 17.63 -6.96 4.51
C THR A 123 17.37 -5.70 5.31
N LYS A 124 17.80 -5.65 6.57
CA LYS A 124 17.62 -4.48 7.44
C LYS A 124 18.11 -3.17 6.81
N GLY A 125 19.28 -3.19 6.17
CA GLY A 125 19.81 -2.00 5.50
C GLY A 125 18.98 -1.58 4.28
N LEU A 126 18.36 -2.52 3.58
CA LEU A 126 17.42 -2.24 2.48
C LEU A 126 16.16 -1.60 3.01
N ARG A 127 15.59 -2.14 4.09
CA ARG A 127 14.43 -1.57 4.78
C ARG A 127 14.66 -0.13 5.22
N ASP A 128 15.76 0.13 5.92
CA ASP A 128 16.05 1.44 6.49
C ASP A 128 16.22 2.49 5.37
N ARG A 129 16.85 2.14 4.23
CA ARG A 129 16.92 3.02 3.06
C ARG A 129 15.56 3.20 2.39
N ALA A 130 14.76 2.14 2.28
CA ALA A 130 13.41 2.25 1.74
C ALA A 130 12.55 3.21 2.58
N ILE A 131 12.58 3.10 3.91
CA ILE A 131 11.88 4.01 4.83
C ILE A 131 12.33 5.45 4.61
N MET A 132 13.64 5.71 4.54
CA MET A 132 14.16 7.05 4.29
C MET A 132 13.60 7.64 2.98
N HIS A 133 13.59 6.87 1.90
CA HIS A 133 13.04 7.33 0.62
C HIS A 133 11.51 7.51 0.66
N ILE A 134 10.79 6.68 1.40
CA ILE A 134 9.33 6.82 1.61
C ILE A 134 9.02 8.10 2.38
N ASP A 135 9.80 8.43 3.40
CA ASP A 135 9.62 9.64 4.19
C ASP A 135 9.90 10.89 3.34
N GLU A 136 10.98 10.90 2.56
CA GLU A 136 11.32 11.99 1.64
C GLU A 136 10.22 12.15 0.57
N ALA A 137 9.72 11.07 0.00
CA ALA A 137 8.60 11.10 -0.95
C ALA A 137 7.33 11.67 -0.32
N THR A 138 7.02 11.27 0.91
CA THR A 138 5.85 11.76 1.65
C THR A 138 5.96 13.27 1.88
N HIS A 139 7.13 13.72 2.34
CA HIS A 139 7.39 15.13 2.60
C HIS A 139 7.26 15.98 1.33
N ALA A 140 7.86 15.53 0.22
CA ALA A 140 7.73 16.20 -1.06
C ALA A 140 6.27 16.26 -1.56
N ALA A 141 5.51 15.17 -1.43
CA ALA A 141 4.10 15.16 -1.82
C ALA A 141 3.25 16.09 -0.94
N GLU A 142 3.54 16.21 0.35
CA GLU A 142 2.90 17.18 1.26
C GLU A 142 3.23 18.62 0.88
N HIS A 143 4.47 18.90 0.47
CA HIS A 143 4.84 20.20 -0.07
C HIS A 143 4.09 20.54 -1.35
N ALA A 144 3.91 19.56 -2.26
CA ALA A 144 3.11 19.74 -3.47
C ALA A 144 1.65 20.11 -3.14
N ILE A 145 1.06 19.52 -2.09
CA ILE A 145 -0.27 19.91 -1.60
C ILE A 145 -0.27 21.39 -1.14
N GLY A 146 0.79 21.82 -0.48
CA GLY A 146 0.98 23.21 -0.07
C GLY A 146 1.08 24.15 -1.27
N ASP A 147 1.79 23.76 -2.32
CA ASP A 147 1.92 24.54 -3.55
C ASP A 147 0.56 24.72 -4.25
N VAL A 148 -0.25 23.65 -4.34
CA VAL A 148 -1.61 23.73 -4.89
C VAL A 148 -2.48 24.72 -4.11
N LYS A 149 -2.43 24.69 -2.77
CA LYS A 149 -3.19 25.62 -1.91
C LYS A 149 -2.77 27.08 -2.11
N ASN A 150 -1.51 27.30 -2.50
CA ASN A 150 -0.94 28.64 -2.73
C ASN A 150 -1.01 29.08 -4.21
N GLY A 151 -1.69 28.30 -5.08
CA GLY A 151 -1.83 28.61 -6.50
C GLY A 151 -0.55 28.47 -7.33
N ARG A 152 0.32 27.57 -6.92
CA ARG A 152 1.61 27.26 -7.59
C ARG A 152 1.58 25.91 -8.26
#